data_6b0094b5b1057783458efa5f49574e43
#
_entry.id   6b0094b5b1057783458efa5f49574e43
#
_cell.length_a   1.000
_cell.length_b   1.000
_cell.length_c   1.000
_cell.angle_alpha   90.00
_cell.angle_beta   90.00
_cell.angle_gamma   90.00
#
_symmetry.space_group_name_H-M   'P 1'
#
loop_
_entity.id
_entity.type
_entity.pdbx_description
1 polymer ?
#
loop_
_entity_poly.entity_id
_entity_poly.type
_entity_poly.pdbx_seq_one_letter_code
_entity_poly.pdbx_strand_id
1 'polypeptide(L)'
;MEFKHKSVLLKETIDNLNVKPDGIYVDGTLGGAGHASEVCKLLSATGRLIGIDQDDAAIQAASERLRDYQDRTMIIRSNYCHMVPELKKRGINSVDGIVLDLG
;
A
#
# COMPACT_ATOMS: atom_id res chain seq x y z
N MET A 1 5.56 4.04 -20.50
CA MET A 1 4.67 2.97 -20.08
C MET A 1 3.60 3.49 -19.14
N GLU A 2 2.39 3.07 -19.37
CA GLU A 2 1.28 3.50 -18.54
C GLU A 2 1.17 2.64 -17.29
N PHE A 3 1.02 3.30 -16.15
CA PHE A 3 0.85 2.60 -14.88
C PHE A 3 -0.61 2.17 -14.73
N LYS A 4 -0.85 0.90 -14.45
CA LYS A 4 -2.18 0.35 -14.29
C LYS A 4 -2.56 0.19 -12.83
N HIS A 5 -3.77 0.57 -12.51
CA HIS A 5 -4.34 0.34 -11.19
C HIS A 5 -5.83 -0.01 -11.33
N LYS A 6 -6.35 -0.80 -10.41
CA LYS A 6 -7.73 -1.26 -10.46
C LYS A 6 -8.70 -0.26 -9.89
N SER A 7 -8.35 0.31 -8.75
CA SER A 7 -9.28 1.21 -8.07
C SER A 7 -8.55 2.06 -7.06
N VAL A 8 -9.16 3.19 -6.76
CA VAL A 8 -8.77 4.05 -5.65
C VAL A 8 -9.89 3.97 -4.63
N LEU A 9 -9.58 3.57 -3.40
CA LEU A 9 -10.57 3.22 -2.40
C LEU A 9 -10.44 4.06 -1.15
N LEU A 10 -11.57 4.35 -0.53
CA LEU A 10 -11.64 4.89 0.81
C LEU A 10 -11.82 3.71 1.79
N LYS A 11 -11.67 3.99 3.08
CA LYS A 11 -11.59 2.92 4.09
C LYS A 11 -12.81 2.00 4.10
N GLU A 12 -14.01 2.56 3.91
CA GLU A 12 -15.23 1.77 3.97
C GLU A 12 -15.39 0.82 2.79
N THR A 13 -14.52 0.90 1.82
CA THR A 13 -14.59 0.06 0.62
C THR A 13 -13.50 -1.01 0.58
N ILE A 14 -12.72 -1.17 1.64
CA ILE A 14 -11.66 -2.19 1.69
C ILE A 14 -12.24 -3.58 1.42
N ASP A 15 -13.40 -3.88 2.00
CA ASP A 15 -14.04 -5.18 1.79
C ASP A 15 -14.43 -5.42 0.35
N ASN A 16 -14.68 -4.34 -0.40
CA ASN A 16 -15.05 -4.42 -1.81
C ASN A 16 -13.84 -4.44 -2.74
N LEU A 17 -12.64 -4.30 -2.19
CA LEU A 17 -11.40 -4.34 -2.97
C LEU A 17 -11.14 -5.72 -3.57
N ASN A 18 -11.68 -6.76 -2.95
CA ASN A 18 -11.47 -8.11 -3.42
C ASN A 18 -10.00 -8.48 -3.45
N VAL A 19 -9.34 -8.32 -2.31
CA VAL A 19 -7.88 -8.50 -2.23
C VAL A 19 -7.49 -9.91 -2.64
N LYS A 20 -6.64 -10.01 -3.65
CA LYS A 20 -6.05 -11.27 -4.07
C LYS A 20 -4.86 -11.59 -3.18
N PRO A 21 -4.74 -12.81 -2.66
CA PRO A 21 -3.64 -13.14 -1.75
C PRO A 21 -2.25 -12.86 -2.30
N ASP A 22 -2.07 -12.97 -3.60
CA ASP A 22 -0.78 -12.73 -4.27
C ASP A 22 -0.72 -11.40 -5.03
N GLY A 23 -1.69 -10.51 -4.80
CA GLY A 23 -1.76 -9.23 -5.49
C GLY A 23 -0.81 -8.18 -4.94
N ILE A 24 -0.74 -7.07 -5.65
CA ILE A 24 0.07 -5.91 -5.25
C ILE A 24 -0.87 -4.73 -4.97
N TYR A 25 -0.79 -4.19 -3.78
CA TYR A 25 -1.66 -3.11 -3.34
C TYR A 25 -0.82 -1.96 -2.79
N VAL A 26 -1.25 -0.74 -3.05
CA VAL A 26 -0.55 0.46 -2.60
C VAL A 26 -1.45 1.26 -1.68
N ASP A 27 -0.92 1.66 -0.53
CA ASP A 27 -1.57 2.64 0.34
C ASP A 27 -0.79 3.94 0.19
N GLY A 28 -1.34 4.87 -0.57
CA GLY A 28 -0.67 6.13 -0.87
C GLY A 28 -0.74 7.15 0.27
N THR A 29 -1.57 6.87 1.28
CA THR A 29 -1.72 7.71 2.46
C THR A 29 -1.59 6.82 3.69
N LEU A 30 -0.41 6.22 3.84
CA LEU A 30 -0.17 5.15 4.81
C LEU A 30 -0.55 5.52 6.24
N GLY A 31 -0.15 6.70 6.72
CA GLY A 31 -0.46 7.16 8.06
C GLY A 31 -0.03 6.13 9.11
N GLY A 32 -0.95 5.78 10.02
CA GLY A 32 -0.69 4.76 11.03
C GLY A 32 -0.89 3.33 10.53
N ALA A 33 -1.11 3.15 9.23
CA ALA A 33 -1.27 1.84 8.58
C ALA A 33 -2.54 1.08 8.95
N GLY A 34 -3.60 1.80 9.30
CA GLY A 34 -4.87 1.15 9.61
C GLY A 34 -5.40 0.34 8.44
N HIS A 35 -5.51 0.98 7.27
CA HIS A 35 -5.99 0.30 6.06
C HIS A 35 -4.96 -0.72 5.56
N ALA A 36 -3.68 -0.36 5.61
CA ALA A 36 -2.62 -1.25 5.16
C ALA A 36 -2.63 -2.56 5.95
N SER A 37 -2.84 -2.50 7.26
CA SER A 37 -2.87 -3.72 8.06
C SER A 37 -4.05 -4.61 7.68
N GLU A 38 -5.20 -4.02 7.34
CA GLU A 38 -6.35 -4.81 6.88
C GLU A 38 -6.07 -5.52 5.57
N VAL A 39 -5.39 -4.83 4.65
CA VAL A 39 -5.00 -5.46 3.38
C VAL A 39 -3.99 -6.58 3.64
N CYS A 40 -3.01 -6.34 4.51
CA CYS A 40 -1.98 -7.34 4.81
C CYS A 40 -2.57 -8.63 5.38
N LYS A 41 -3.64 -8.54 6.16
CA LYS A 41 -4.30 -9.73 6.69
C LYS A 41 -4.83 -10.64 5.59
N LEU A 42 -5.15 -10.07 4.43
CA LEU A 42 -5.70 -10.82 3.31
C LEU A 42 -4.64 -11.28 2.33
N LEU A 43 -3.42 -10.76 2.45
CA LEU A 43 -2.32 -11.16 1.57
C LEU A 43 -1.59 -12.39 2.09
N SER A 44 -1.05 -13.17 1.15
CA SER A 44 -0.12 -14.24 1.47
C SER A 44 1.31 -13.70 1.42
N ALA A 45 2.29 -14.56 1.69
CA ALA A 45 3.69 -14.17 1.63
C ALA A 45 4.14 -13.77 0.21
N THR A 46 3.36 -14.16 -0.82
CA THR A 46 3.66 -13.78 -2.21
C THR A 46 3.00 -12.46 -2.61
N GLY A 47 2.05 -11.97 -1.82
CA GLY A 47 1.44 -10.67 -2.04
C GLY A 47 2.35 -9.54 -1.56
N ARG A 48 2.01 -8.31 -1.94
CA ARG A 48 2.79 -7.14 -1.54
C ARG A 48 1.86 -5.98 -1.19
N LEU A 49 2.14 -5.36 -0.06
CA LEU A 49 1.53 -4.08 0.33
C LEU A 49 2.63 -3.03 0.31
N ILE A 50 2.44 -1.99 -0.45
CA ILE A 50 3.40 -0.89 -0.55
C ILE A 50 2.77 0.33 0.07
N GLY A 51 3.36 0.81 1.17
CA GLY A 51 2.87 1.99 1.86
C GLY A 51 3.74 3.19 1.56
N ILE A 52 3.11 4.33 1.34
CA ILE A 52 3.80 5.57 1.02
C ILE A 52 3.41 6.64 2.02
N ASP A 53 4.39 7.29 2.61
CA ASP A 53 4.18 8.44 3.48
C ASP A 53 5.46 9.27 3.51
N GLN A 54 5.34 10.55 3.74
CA GLN A 54 6.49 11.44 3.83
C GLN A 54 6.80 11.81 5.29
N ASP A 55 5.93 11.48 6.22
CA ASP A 55 6.10 11.82 7.63
C ASP A 55 6.80 10.66 8.35
N ASP A 56 7.96 10.95 8.94
CA ASP A 56 8.74 9.94 9.66
C ASP A 56 7.98 9.32 10.83
N ALA A 57 7.19 10.11 11.54
CA ALA A 57 6.42 9.60 12.66
C ALA A 57 5.36 8.60 12.18
N ALA A 58 4.72 8.92 11.05
CA ALA A 58 3.73 8.01 10.46
C ALA A 58 4.38 6.72 9.98
N ILE A 59 5.56 6.83 9.36
CA ILE A 59 6.30 5.66 8.89
C ILE A 59 6.69 4.77 10.06
N GLN A 60 7.14 5.36 11.15
CA GLN A 60 7.51 4.60 12.34
C GLN A 60 6.31 3.87 12.93
N ALA A 61 5.18 4.57 13.06
CA ALA A 61 3.95 3.96 13.58
C ALA A 61 3.48 2.83 12.68
N ALA A 62 3.57 3.03 11.35
CA ALA A 62 3.18 2.02 10.38
C ALA A 62 4.09 0.80 10.46
N SER A 63 5.40 1.01 10.59
CA SER A 63 6.36 -0.09 10.70
C SER A 63 6.06 -0.96 11.92
N GLU A 64 5.71 -0.34 13.04
CA GLU A 64 5.30 -1.06 14.24
C GLU A 64 4.04 -1.87 13.98
N ARG A 65 3.04 -1.25 13.38
CA ARG A 65 1.75 -1.89 13.15
C ARG A 65 1.85 -3.05 12.16
N LEU A 66 2.75 -2.94 11.19
CA LEU A 66 2.90 -3.93 10.13
C LEU A 66 4.05 -4.91 10.39
N ARG A 67 4.62 -4.91 11.57
CA ARG A 67 5.81 -5.74 11.83
C ARG A 67 5.57 -7.24 11.62
N ASP A 68 4.35 -7.70 11.83
CA ASP A 68 4.02 -9.12 11.61
C ASP A 68 3.87 -9.47 10.14
N TYR A 69 3.91 -8.45 9.26
CA TYR A 69 3.72 -8.62 7.82
C TYR A 69 4.94 -8.14 7.03
N GLN A 70 6.13 -8.14 7.66
CA GLN A 70 7.34 -7.63 7.00
C GLN A 70 7.67 -8.38 5.72
N ASP A 71 7.29 -9.65 5.64
CA ASP A 71 7.55 -10.47 4.46
C ASP A 71 6.74 -10.03 3.24
N ARG A 72 5.72 -9.18 3.45
CA ARG A 72 4.83 -8.74 2.36
C ARG A 72 4.65 -7.24 2.29
N THR A 73 5.40 -6.47 3.06
CA THR A 73 5.27 -5.01 3.07
C THR A 73 6.53 -4.31 2.63
N MET A 74 6.34 -3.15 2.01
CA MET A 74 7.42 -2.24 1.63
C MET A 74 6.93 -0.83 1.96
N ILE A 75 7.72 -0.08 2.71
CA ILE A 75 7.35 1.30 3.04
C ILE A 75 8.30 2.24 2.32
N ILE A 76 7.73 3.20 1.60
CA ILE A 76 8.47 4.17 0.82
C ILE A 76 8.24 5.55 1.42
N ARG A 77 9.33 6.25 1.73
CA ARG A 77 9.25 7.62 2.20
C ARG A 77 9.15 8.55 1.00
N SER A 78 7.94 8.95 0.68
CA SER A 78 7.67 9.83 -0.45
C SER A 78 6.27 10.37 -0.34
N ASN A 79 5.93 11.31 -1.21
CA ASN A 79 4.58 11.81 -1.36
C ASN A 79 3.84 10.93 -2.37
N TYR A 80 2.54 10.69 -2.14
CA TYR A 80 1.77 9.85 -3.07
C TYR A 80 1.73 10.43 -4.49
N CYS A 81 1.97 11.74 -4.64
CA CYS A 81 2.07 12.34 -5.97
C CYS A 81 3.22 11.77 -6.79
N HIS A 82 4.23 11.19 -6.13
CA HIS A 82 5.38 10.58 -6.78
C HIS A 82 5.28 9.06 -6.81
N MET A 83 4.10 8.53 -6.55
CA MET A 83 3.88 7.09 -6.43
C MET A 83 4.35 6.32 -7.67
N VAL A 84 3.94 6.77 -8.85
CA VAL A 84 4.26 6.05 -10.08
C VAL A 84 5.76 5.96 -10.31
N PRO A 85 6.54 7.06 -10.29
CA PRO A 85 7.99 6.93 -10.48
C PRO A 85 8.67 6.12 -9.38
N GLU A 86 8.19 6.21 -8.12
CA GLU A 86 8.78 5.42 -7.04
C GLU A 86 8.56 3.92 -7.26
N LEU A 87 7.39 3.54 -7.73
CA LEU A 87 7.11 2.14 -8.01
C LEU A 87 7.89 1.64 -9.22
N LYS A 88 7.98 2.45 -10.27
CA LYS A 88 8.73 2.09 -11.46
C LYS A 88 10.22 1.87 -11.18
N LYS A 89 10.80 2.67 -10.29
CA LYS A 89 12.20 2.50 -9.89
C LYS A 89 12.45 1.12 -9.27
N ARG A 90 11.43 0.51 -8.74
CA ARG A 90 11.50 -0.78 -8.07
C ARG A 90 10.99 -1.93 -8.94
N GLY A 91 10.77 -1.65 -10.22
CA GLY A 91 10.31 -2.66 -11.16
C GLY A 91 8.83 -2.98 -11.09
N ILE A 92 8.06 -2.15 -10.40
CA ILE A 92 6.63 -2.37 -10.27
C ILE A 92 5.91 -1.51 -11.30
N ASN A 93 5.31 -2.15 -12.30
CA ASN A 93 4.69 -1.46 -13.42
C ASN A 93 3.17 -1.50 -13.41
N SER A 94 2.59 -2.28 -12.51
CA SER A 94 1.14 -2.33 -12.32
C SER A 94 0.82 -2.80 -10.92
N VAL A 95 -0.36 -2.44 -10.44
CA VAL A 95 -0.84 -2.85 -9.14
C VAL A 95 -2.30 -3.29 -9.27
N ASP A 96 -2.76 -4.07 -8.31
CA ASP A 96 -4.14 -4.57 -8.30
C ASP A 96 -5.11 -3.60 -7.63
N GLY A 97 -4.62 -2.72 -6.80
CA GLY A 97 -5.45 -1.70 -6.19
C GLY A 97 -4.65 -0.65 -5.45
N ILE A 98 -5.28 0.49 -5.26
CA ILE A 98 -4.68 1.62 -4.54
C ILE A 98 -5.69 2.11 -3.51
N VAL A 99 -5.20 2.33 -2.30
CA VAL A 99 -6.00 2.90 -1.21
C VAL A 99 -5.49 4.31 -0.94
N LEU A 100 -6.40 5.27 -0.96
CA LEU A 100 -6.10 6.65 -0.58
C LEU A 100 -7.14 7.10 0.43
N ASP A 101 -6.70 7.59 1.56
CA ASP A 101 -7.57 8.17 2.58
C ASP A 101 -7.24 9.65 2.65
N LEU A 102 -7.96 10.43 1.88
CA LEU A 102 -7.69 11.87 1.74
C LEU A 102 -8.47 12.72 2.75
N GLY A 103 -9.02 12.07 3.73
CA GLY A 103 -9.68 12.76 4.81
C GLY A 103 -11.15 12.84 4.67
#